data_9f167a40e326ed0baf355e18cdffec1e
#
_entry.id   9f167a40e326ed0baf355e18cdffec1e
#
_cell.length_a   1.000
_cell.length_b   1.000
_cell.length_c   1.000
_cell.angle_alpha   90.00
_cell.angle_beta   90.00
_cell.angle_gamma   90.00
#
_symmetry.space_group_name_H-M   'P 1'
#
loop_
_entity.id
_entity.type
_entity.pdbx_description
1 polymer ?
#
loop_
_entity_poly.entity_id
_entity_poly.type
_entity_poly.pdbx_seq_one_letter_code
_entity_poly.pdbx_strand_id
1 'polypeptide(L)'
;DRQIAKSANFGLLYGAGAEGLRKYAGSSGVIMSNDEAVKIRDNWLTTYSGIRDWQKEMNYLSRSTEDDEWPETRVPVSNMRRFLKGDLNRTTVRCNTPIQGAGAAILKCALGNLWVKVKETGEDKVRIAAAVHDELILLVKEDLADEWAEILKTTMEKAEAKWLGDVPALAEVSIG
;
A
#
# COMPACT_ATOMS: atom_id res chain seq x y z
N ASP A 1 6.13 22.20 -7.75
CA ASP A 1 6.64 21.85 -6.43
C ASP A 1 6.39 20.37 -6.16
N ARG A 2 7.48 19.62 -5.85
CA ARG A 2 7.46 18.15 -5.65
C ARG A 2 6.49 17.70 -4.55
N GLN A 3 6.39 18.46 -3.47
CA GLN A 3 5.53 18.12 -2.33
C GLN A 3 4.05 18.20 -2.68
N ILE A 4 3.66 19.19 -3.47
CA ILE A 4 2.29 19.33 -3.96
C ILE A 4 1.95 18.16 -4.88
N ALA A 5 2.83 17.85 -5.83
CA ALA A 5 2.64 16.75 -6.76
C ALA A 5 2.52 15.41 -6.02
N LYS A 6 3.34 15.16 -4.99
CA LYS A 6 3.25 13.97 -4.15
C LYS A 6 1.90 13.89 -3.43
N SER A 7 1.49 14.97 -2.77
CA SER A 7 0.21 15.02 -2.04
C SER A 7 -0.99 14.87 -2.96
N ALA A 8 -0.96 15.51 -4.15
CA ALA A 8 -2.00 15.36 -5.16
C ALA A 8 -2.08 13.91 -5.67
N ASN A 9 -0.95 13.32 -6.04
CA ASN A 9 -0.93 11.94 -6.56
C ASN A 9 -1.48 10.95 -5.54
N PHE A 10 -1.05 11.00 -4.28
CA PHE A 10 -1.56 10.08 -3.26
C PHE A 10 -3.04 10.29 -2.96
N GLY A 11 -3.47 11.56 -2.81
CA GLY A 11 -4.86 11.86 -2.55
C GLY A 11 -5.78 11.39 -3.68
N LEU A 12 -5.43 11.72 -4.92
CA LEU A 12 -6.23 11.40 -6.10
C LEU A 12 -6.20 9.90 -6.41
N LEU A 13 -5.06 9.21 -6.21
CA LEU A 13 -4.96 7.75 -6.35
C LEU A 13 -5.98 7.03 -5.48
N TYR A 14 -6.16 7.49 -4.24
CA TYR A 14 -7.12 6.90 -3.31
C TYR A 14 -8.54 7.50 -3.43
N GLY A 15 -8.83 8.23 -4.50
CA GLY A 15 -10.17 8.72 -4.80
C GLY A 15 -10.59 9.95 -4.01
N ALA A 16 -9.65 10.78 -3.56
CA ALA A 16 -9.98 12.08 -2.97
C ALA A 16 -10.67 12.97 -4.01
N GLY A 17 -11.73 13.67 -3.58
CA GLY A 17 -12.37 14.71 -4.38
C GLY A 17 -11.57 16.01 -4.39
N ALA A 18 -12.05 17.01 -5.15
CA ALA A 18 -11.41 18.34 -5.23
C ALA A 18 -11.25 19.00 -3.85
N GLU A 19 -12.24 18.89 -2.97
CA GLU A 19 -12.15 19.42 -1.60
C GLU A 19 -11.05 18.72 -0.78
N GLY A 20 -10.92 17.39 -0.92
CA GLY A 20 -9.86 16.63 -0.27
C GLY A 20 -8.49 17.05 -0.77
N LEU A 21 -8.33 17.25 -2.08
CA LEU A 21 -7.10 17.76 -2.68
C LEU A 21 -6.75 19.15 -2.13
N ARG A 22 -7.72 20.05 -2.05
CA ARG A 22 -7.54 21.41 -1.51
C ARG A 22 -7.11 21.39 -0.04
N LYS A 23 -7.72 20.54 0.80
CA LYS A 23 -7.34 20.37 2.21
C LYS A 23 -5.90 19.84 2.32
N TYR A 24 -5.55 18.88 1.49
CA TYR A 24 -4.20 18.30 1.45
C TYR A 24 -3.15 19.33 1.03
N ALA A 25 -3.43 20.12 -0.01
CA ALA A 25 -2.56 21.22 -0.44
C ALA A 25 -2.39 22.26 0.67
N GLY A 26 -3.48 22.62 1.35
CA GLY A 26 -3.47 23.56 2.47
C GLY A 26 -2.61 23.09 3.65
N SER A 27 -2.61 21.80 3.98
CA SER A 27 -1.73 21.26 5.03
C SER A 27 -0.24 21.32 4.69
N SER A 28 0.08 21.46 3.39
CA SER A 28 1.44 21.66 2.88
C SER A 28 1.76 23.13 2.59
N GLY A 29 0.93 24.09 3.07
CA GLY A 29 1.13 25.51 2.90
C GLY A 29 0.72 26.06 1.52
N VAL A 30 0.02 25.28 0.69
CA VAL A 30 -0.42 25.67 -0.65
C VAL A 30 -1.88 26.10 -0.62
N ILE A 31 -2.13 27.37 -0.92
CA ILE A 31 -3.48 27.90 -1.06
C ILE A 31 -3.97 27.62 -2.49
N MET A 32 -5.10 26.94 -2.60
CA MET A 32 -5.71 26.55 -3.86
C MET A 32 -7.21 26.87 -3.82
N SER A 33 -7.74 27.47 -4.87
CA SER A 33 -9.17 27.67 -5.05
C SER A 33 -9.88 26.34 -5.34
N ASN A 34 -11.19 26.31 -5.18
CA ASN A 34 -11.98 25.12 -5.49
C ASN A 34 -11.93 24.78 -6.99
N ASP A 35 -11.97 25.80 -7.85
CA ASP A 35 -11.93 25.62 -9.31
C ASP A 35 -10.58 25.08 -9.79
N GLU A 36 -9.48 25.54 -9.19
CA GLU A 36 -8.15 24.98 -9.45
C GLU A 36 -8.08 23.52 -9.01
N ALA A 37 -8.59 23.17 -7.83
CA ALA A 37 -8.61 21.81 -7.34
C ALA A 37 -9.44 20.86 -8.24
N VAL A 38 -10.60 21.33 -8.72
CA VAL A 38 -11.43 20.59 -9.69
C VAL A 38 -10.64 20.36 -10.99
N LYS A 39 -10.05 21.42 -11.54
CA LYS A 39 -9.29 21.35 -12.78
C LYS A 39 -8.07 20.40 -12.69
N ILE A 40 -7.34 20.46 -11.58
CA ILE A 40 -6.20 19.55 -11.33
C ILE A 40 -6.69 18.10 -11.24
N ARG A 41 -7.74 17.83 -10.47
CA ARG A 41 -8.32 16.49 -10.35
C ARG A 41 -8.77 15.95 -11.70
N ASP A 42 -9.50 16.73 -12.49
CA ASP A 42 -10.07 16.28 -13.75
C ASP A 42 -8.97 16.02 -14.81
N ASN A 43 -7.95 16.87 -14.87
CA ASN A 43 -6.78 16.66 -15.70
C ASN A 43 -6.03 15.39 -15.28
N TRP A 44 -5.85 15.18 -13.97
CA TRP A 44 -5.19 13.99 -13.43
C TRP A 44 -5.96 12.72 -13.79
N LEU A 45 -7.28 12.69 -13.59
CA LEU A 45 -8.14 11.55 -13.93
C LEU A 45 -8.24 11.31 -15.44
N THR A 46 -8.03 12.33 -16.26
CA THR A 46 -7.95 12.19 -17.71
C THR A 46 -6.62 11.58 -18.11
N THR A 47 -5.52 12.02 -17.51
CA THR A 47 -4.18 11.49 -17.77
C THR A 47 -4.07 10.03 -17.32
N TYR A 48 -4.57 9.72 -16.12
CA TYR A 48 -4.54 8.38 -15.54
C TYR A 48 -5.90 7.69 -15.66
N SER A 49 -6.39 7.52 -16.88
CA SER A 49 -7.73 6.99 -17.16
C SER A 49 -7.94 5.57 -16.60
N GLY A 50 -6.91 4.72 -16.59
CA GLY A 50 -6.98 3.39 -15.97
C GLY A 50 -7.26 3.43 -14.47
N ILE A 51 -6.66 4.39 -13.75
CA ILE A 51 -6.92 4.59 -12.32
C ILE A 51 -8.36 5.09 -12.11
N ARG A 52 -8.81 6.04 -12.93
CA ARG A 52 -10.20 6.51 -12.90
C ARG A 52 -11.20 5.37 -13.06
N ASP A 53 -10.95 4.48 -14.01
CA ASP A 53 -11.88 3.38 -14.30
C ASP A 53 -11.82 2.31 -13.21
N TRP A 54 -10.63 2.02 -12.66
CA TRP A 54 -10.49 1.20 -11.47
C TRP A 54 -11.20 1.79 -10.24
N GLN A 55 -11.14 3.10 -10.00
CA GLN A 55 -11.88 3.74 -8.91
C GLN A 55 -13.41 3.60 -9.08
N LYS A 56 -13.92 3.70 -10.32
CA LYS A 56 -15.34 3.45 -10.61
C LYS A 56 -15.72 2.00 -10.30
N GLU A 57 -14.89 1.05 -10.70
CA GLU A 57 -15.08 -0.37 -10.42
C GLU A 57 -15.10 -0.62 -8.91
N MET A 58 -14.14 -0.11 -8.15
CA MET A 58 -14.11 -0.24 -6.68
C MET A 58 -15.37 0.33 -6.04
N ASN A 59 -15.85 1.47 -6.51
CA ASN A 59 -17.11 2.03 -6.02
C ASN A 59 -18.34 1.20 -6.39
N TYR A 60 -18.32 0.54 -7.54
CA TYR A 60 -19.41 -0.35 -7.96
C TYR A 60 -19.41 -1.65 -7.15
N LEU A 61 -18.28 -2.33 -7.05
CA LEU A 61 -18.11 -3.61 -6.34
C LEU A 61 -18.38 -3.48 -4.83
N SER A 62 -18.19 -2.30 -4.26
CA SER A 62 -18.38 -2.05 -2.83
C SER A 62 -19.76 -1.48 -2.48
N ARG A 63 -20.71 -1.46 -3.43
CA ARG A 63 -22.09 -1.08 -3.13
C ARG A 63 -22.78 -2.23 -2.41
N SER A 64 -23.62 -1.89 -1.41
CA SER A 64 -24.55 -2.86 -0.90
C SER A 64 -25.56 -3.21 -1.98
N THR A 65 -25.78 -4.49 -2.19
CA THR A 65 -26.96 -4.99 -2.89
C THR A 65 -28.14 -5.02 -1.93
N GLU A 66 -29.35 -5.16 -2.41
CA GLU A 66 -30.57 -5.24 -1.55
C GLU A 66 -30.49 -6.40 -0.54
N ASP A 67 -29.67 -7.43 -0.85
CA ASP A 67 -29.45 -8.61 -0.01
C ASP A 67 -28.24 -8.50 0.93
N ASP A 68 -27.36 -7.48 0.75
CA ASP A 68 -26.12 -7.32 1.51
C ASP A 68 -26.24 -6.16 2.51
N GLU A 69 -26.42 -6.49 3.77
CA GLU A 69 -26.47 -5.52 4.88
C GLU A 69 -25.14 -4.77 5.07
N TRP A 70 -24.04 -5.27 4.48
CA TRP A 70 -22.68 -4.81 4.71
C TRP A 70 -21.88 -4.72 3.41
N PRO A 71 -21.79 -3.54 2.79
CA PRO A 71 -20.84 -3.35 1.69
C PRO A 71 -19.44 -3.70 2.14
N GLU A 72 -18.70 -4.35 1.26
CA GLU A 72 -17.33 -4.79 1.57
C GLU A 72 -16.34 -4.39 0.48
N THR A 73 -15.07 -4.34 0.83
CA THR A 73 -13.96 -4.33 -0.11
C THR A 73 -13.00 -5.46 0.21
N ARG A 74 -12.27 -5.93 -0.79
CA ARG A 74 -11.36 -7.07 -0.66
C ARG A 74 -9.94 -6.68 -1.00
N VAL A 75 -9.00 -7.35 -0.33
CA VAL A 75 -7.58 -7.27 -0.61
C VAL A 75 -7.24 -8.35 -1.64
N PRO A 76 -6.80 -8.00 -2.86
CA PRO A 76 -6.58 -8.98 -3.94
C PRO A 76 -5.62 -10.10 -3.56
N VAL A 77 -4.54 -9.78 -2.85
CA VAL A 77 -3.46 -10.71 -2.48
C VAL A 77 -3.93 -11.77 -1.49
N SER A 78 -4.65 -11.37 -0.44
CA SER A 78 -5.01 -12.23 0.68
C SER A 78 -6.48 -12.63 0.68
N ASN A 79 -7.29 -12.05 -0.22
CA ASN A 79 -8.75 -12.13 -0.21
C ASN A 79 -9.39 -11.70 1.13
N MET A 80 -8.63 -10.96 1.96
CA MET A 80 -9.12 -10.44 3.23
C MET A 80 -10.26 -9.45 2.96
N ARG A 81 -11.37 -9.60 3.68
CA ARG A 81 -12.57 -8.77 3.56
C ARG A 81 -12.50 -7.63 4.56
N ARG A 82 -12.91 -6.45 4.13
CA ARG A 82 -13.15 -5.31 5.00
C ARG A 82 -14.59 -4.84 4.82
N PHE A 83 -15.36 -4.91 5.88
CA PHE A 83 -16.72 -4.41 5.90
C PHE A 83 -16.76 -2.89 6.04
N LEU A 84 -17.64 -2.25 5.26
CA LEU A 84 -17.74 -0.80 5.12
C LEU A 84 -19.05 -0.33 5.74
N LYS A 85 -19.08 -0.12 7.05
CA LYS A 85 -20.26 0.38 7.78
C LYS A 85 -20.13 1.87 8.07
N GLY A 86 -21.23 2.62 7.87
CA GLY A 86 -21.30 4.03 8.23
C GLY A 86 -20.19 4.87 7.60
N ASP A 87 -19.42 5.54 8.41
CA ASP A 87 -18.33 6.43 7.96
C ASP A 87 -17.18 5.75 7.20
N LEU A 88 -17.08 4.42 7.27
CA LEU A 88 -16.12 3.66 6.49
C LEU A 88 -16.54 3.48 5.03
N ASN A 89 -17.82 3.71 4.70
CA ASN A 89 -18.34 3.57 3.35
C ASN A 89 -18.03 4.79 2.46
N ARG A 90 -16.76 5.12 2.32
CA ARG A 90 -16.25 6.23 1.50
C ARG A 90 -15.38 5.70 0.37
N THR A 91 -15.40 6.39 -0.77
CA THR A 91 -14.53 6.08 -1.93
C THR A 91 -13.06 5.93 -1.54
N THR A 92 -12.56 6.83 -0.69
CA THR A 92 -11.16 6.78 -0.24
C THR A 92 -10.83 5.51 0.54
N VAL A 93 -11.74 4.99 1.37
CA VAL A 93 -11.54 3.73 2.09
C VAL A 93 -11.61 2.54 1.13
N ARG A 94 -12.55 2.57 0.18
CA ARG A 94 -12.72 1.52 -0.84
C ARG A 94 -11.48 1.38 -1.72
N CYS A 95 -10.92 2.49 -2.18
CA CYS A 95 -9.72 2.50 -3.02
C CYS A 95 -8.42 2.26 -2.21
N ASN A 96 -8.33 2.76 -0.98
CA ASN A 96 -7.14 2.58 -0.15
C ASN A 96 -6.95 1.13 0.33
N THR A 97 -8.04 0.48 0.75
CA THR A 97 -7.98 -0.86 1.37
C THR A 97 -7.33 -1.94 0.49
N PRO A 98 -7.66 -2.08 -0.81
CA PRO A 98 -7.03 -3.09 -1.66
C PRO A 98 -5.52 -2.89 -1.77
N ILE A 99 -5.06 -1.65 -1.91
CA ILE A 99 -3.65 -1.31 -2.11
C ILE A 99 -2.85 -1.48 -0.81
N GLN A 100 -3.27 -0.83 0.26
CA GLN A 100 -2.58 -0.93 1.56
C GLN A 100 -2.67 -2.34 2.15
N GLY A 101 -3.81 -2.99 1.94
CA GLY A 101 -3.98 -4.38 2.37
C GLY A 101 -3.09 -5.36 1.58
N ALA A 102 -2.88 -5.12 0.29
CA ALA A 102 -1.96 -5.91 -0.52
C ALA A 102 -0.52 -5.77 -0.01
N GLY A 103 -0.04 -4.54 0.22
CA GLY A 103 1.28 -4.31 0.80
C GLY A 103 1.46 -5.02 2.14
N ALA A 104 0.48 -4.89 3.04
CA ALA A 104 0.52 -5.57 4.34
C ALA A 104 0.49 -7.11 4.20
N ALA A 105 -0.23 -7.66 3.23
CA ALA A 105 -0.28 -9.11 2.99
C ALA A 105 1.04 -9.62 2.40
N ILE A 106 1.67 -8.88 1.51
CA ILE A 106 3.00 -9.17 0.95
C ILE A 106 4.05 -9.18 2.07
N LEU A 107 4.08 -8.15 2.90
CA LEU A 107 5.00 -8.08 4.04
C LEU A 107 4.83 -9.25 5.00
N LYS A 108 3.60 -9.64 5.32
CA LYS A 108 3.31 -10.81 6.15
C LYS A 108 3.79 -12.11 5.50
N CYS A 109 3.67 -12.23 4.18
CA CYS A 109 4.20 -13.37 3.44
C CYS A 109 5.74 -13.42 3.53
N ALA A 110 6.41 -12.29 3.33
CA ALA A 110 7.86 -12.18 3.50
C ALA A 110 8.29 -12.56 4.93
N LEU A 111 7.59 -12.02 5.93
CA LEU A 111 7.85 -12.30 7.35
C LEU A 111 7.71 -13.79 7.68
N GLY A 112 6.64 -14.44 7.18
CA GLY A 112 6.46 -15.88 7.36
C GLY A 112 7.57 -16.71 6.74
N ASN A 113 8.01 -16.35 5.54
CA ASN A 113 9.12 -17.01 4.85
C ASN A 113 10.47 -16.80 5.57
N LEU A 114 10.71 -15.58 6.09
CA LEU A 114 11.89 -15.29 6.90
C LEU A 114 11.89 -16.07 8.21
N TRP A 115 10.73 -16.19 8.86
CA TRP A 115 10.61 -16.93 10.10
C TRP A 115 11.04 -18.38 9.96
N VAL A 116 10.66 -19.05 8.86
CA VAL A 116 11.11 -20.43 8.59
C VAL A 116 12.62 -20.49 8.52
N LYS A 117 13.26 -19.57 7.77
CA LYS A 117 14.73 -19.51 7.62
C LYS A 117 15.45 -19.21 8.94
N VAL A 118 14.88 -18.33 9.77
CA VAL A 118 15.41 -18.03 11.10
C VAL A 118 15.38 -19.28 11.98
N LYS A 119 14.31 -20.07 11.94
CA LYS A 119 14.21 -21.32 12.69
C LYS A 119 15.23 -22.37 12.23
N GLU A 120 15.47 -22.48 10.94
CA GLU A 120 16.49 -23.38 10.37
C GLU A 120 17.91 -22.97 10.75
N THR A 121 18.20 -21.66 10.82
CA THR A 121 19.55 -21.14 11.16
C THR A 121 19.81 -21.15 12.67
N GLY A 122 18.79 -20.93 13.48
CA GLY A 122 18.86 -20.81 14.93
C GLY A 122 18.69 -19.39 15.43
N GLU A 123 17.79 -19.20 16.40
CA GLU A 123 17.45 -17.89 16.97
C GLU A 123 18.58 -17.25 17.80
N ASP A 124 19.60 -18.02 18.14
CA ASP A 124 20.84 -17.52 18.76
C ASP A 124 21.76 -16.80 17.77
N LYS A 125 21.56 -17.01 16.45
CA LYS A 125 22.33 -16.42 15.38
C LYS A 125 21.60 -15.29 14.67
N VAL A 126 20.30 -15.46 14.45
CA VAL A 126 19.44 -14.52 13.72
C VAL A 126 18.10 -14.37 14.40
N ARG A 127 17.62 -13.14 14.53
CA ARG A 127 16.29 -12.82 15.09
C ARG A 127 15.60 -11.76 14.27
N ILE A 128 14.29 -11.91 14.10
CA ILE A 128 13.45 -10.82 13.61
C ILE A 128 13.23 -9.85 14.78
N ALA A 129 13.76 -8.65 14.66
CA ALA A 129 13.70 -7.63 15.71
C ALA A 129 12.43 -6.80 15.61
N ALA A 130 12.06 -6.37 14.40
CA ALA A 130 10.88 -5.54 14.18
C ALA A 130 10.36 -5.63 12.74
N ALA A 131 9.09 -5.27 12.59
CA ALA A 131 8.48 -4.94 11.31
C ALA A 131 7.86 -3.53 11.46
N VAL A 132 8.33 -2.56 10.68
CA VAL A 132 7.93 -1.15 10.77
C VAL A 132 7.48 -0.67 9.40
N HIS A 133 6.18 -0.43 9.24
CA HIS A 133 5.57 -0.08 7.96
C HIS A 133 5.83 -1.14 6.87
N ASP A 134 6.77 -0.88 5.99
CA ASP A 134 7.21 -1.71 4.86
C ASP A 134 8.65 -2.25 5.04
N GLU A 135 9.23 -2.05 6.21
CA GLU A 135 10.58 -2.47 6.56
C GLU A 135 10.59 -3.67 7.51
N LEU A 136 11.57 -4.56 7.33
CA LEU A 136 11.89 -5.65 8.26
C LEU A 136 13.29 -5.45 8.82
N ILE A 137 13.42 -5.56 10.14
CA ILE A 137 14.67 -5.40 10.86
C ILE A 137 15.06 -6.74 11.47
N LEU A 138 16.27 -7.19 11.15
CA LEU A 138 16.87 -8.41 11.71
C LEU A 138 18.05 -8.06 12.62
N LEU A 139 18.23 -8.83 13.68
CA LEU A 139 19.46 -8.91 14.43
C LEU A 139 20.20 -10.16 13.98
N VAL A 140 21.40 -10.00 13.47
CA VAL A 140 22.19 -11.06 12.85
C VAL A 140 23.60 -11.04 13.46
N LYS A 141 24.19 -12.21 13.69
CA LYS A 141 25.62 -12.28 14.04
C LYS A 141 26.48 -11.69 12.92
N GLU A 142 27.53 -11.00 13.26
CA GLU A 142 28.39 -10.25 12.36
C GLU A 142 28.94 -11.13 11.21
N ASP A 143 29.33 -12.35 11.51
CA ASP A 143 29.84 -13.32 10.55
C ASP A 143 28.80 -13.82 9.53
N LEU A 144 27.52 -13.56 9.77
CA LEU A 144 26.40 -13.94 8.89
C LEU A 144 25.73 -12.71 8.24
N ALA A 145 26.21 -11.50 8.50
CA ALA A 145 25.52 -10.26 8.11
C ALA A 145 25.31 -10.16 6.60
N ASP A 146 26.34 -10.39 5.79
CA ASP A 146 26.25 -10.29 4.32
C ASP A 146 25.33 -11.38 3.73
N GLU A 147 25.41 -12.61 4.22
CA GLU A 147 24.54 -13.70 3.79
C GLU A 147 23.07 -13.39 4.09
N TRP A 148 22.81 -12.90 5.31
CA TRP A 148 21.44 -12.61 5.72
C TRP A 148 20.88 -11.32 5.12
N ALA A 149 21.72 -10.38 4.73
CA ALA A 149 21.29 -9.22 3.93
C ALA A 149 20.73 -9.69 2.58
N GLU A 150 21.40 -10.62 1.90
CA GLU A 150 20.92 -11.18 0.64
C GLU A 150 19.66 -12.06 0.84
N ILE A 151 19.60 -12.85 1.91
CA ILE A 151 18.43 -13.65 2.27
C ILE A 151 17.21 -12.75 2.53
N LEU A 152 17.38 -11.67 3.28
CA LEU A 152 16.32 -10.69 3.56
C LEU A 152 15.81 -10.08 2.28
N LYS A 153 16.71 -9.50 1.47
CA LYS A 153 16.40 -8.87 0.20
C LYS A 153 15.62 -9.82 -0.72
N THR A 154 16.19 -10.98 -1.01
CA THR A 154 15.58 -11.95 -1.94
C THR A 154 14.25 -12.50 -1.43
N THR A 155 14.07 -12.60 -0.11
CA THR A 155 12.81 -13.05 0.47
C THR A 155 11.71 -12.01 0.33
N MET A 156 12.02 -10.73 0.52
CA MET A 156 11.08 -9.63 0.29
C MET A 156 10.72 -9.52 -1.19
N GLU A 157 11.71 -9.49 -2.09
CA GLU A 157 11.50 -9.41 -3.53
C GLU A 157 10.65 -10.59 -4.07
N LYS A 158 10.89 -11.81 -3.60
CA LYS A 158 10.08 -12.99 -3.97
C LYS A 158 8.65 -12.90 -3.46
N ALA A 159 8.44 -12.34 -2.28
CA ALA A 159 7.09 -12.13 -1.76
C ALA A 159 6.31 -11.11 -2.58
N GLU A 160 6.96 -10.04 -3.06
CA GLU A 160 6.38 -9.02 -3.93
C GLU A 160 6.13 -9.56 -5.35
N ALA A 161 7.14 -10.16 -5.97
CA ALA A 161 7.08 -10.66 -7.35
C ALA A 161 5.90 -11.62 -7.58
N LYS A 162 5.50 -12.37 -6.56
CA LYS A 162 4.33 -13.26 -6.62
C LYS A 162 3.04 -12.54 -6.99
N TRP A 163 2.93 -11.24 -6.70
CA TRP A 163 1.69 -10.47 -6.81
C TRP A 163 1.77 -9.29 -7.78
N LEU A 164 2.98 -8.82 -8.09
CA LEU A 164 3.20 -7.63 -8.91
C LEU A 164 3.21 -7.90 -10.43
N GLY A 165 3.18 -9.17 -10.86
CA GLY A 165 3.23 -9.54 -12.28
C GLY A 165 4.49 -9.01 -12.95
N ASP A 166 4.32 -8.16 -13.97
CA ASP A 166 5.44 -7.58 -14.75
C ASP A 166 6.09 -6.36 -14.08
N VAL A 167 5.61 -5.93 -12.90
CA VAL A 167 6.22 -4.81 -12.15
C VAL A 167 7.43 -5.35 -11.38
N PRO A 168 8.63 -4.75 -11.55
CA PRO A 168 9.81 -5.19 -10.82
C PRO A 168 9.63 -5.08 -9.31
N ALA A 169 9.89 -6.17 -8.61
CA ALA A 169 9.96 -6.20 -7.15
C ALA A 169 11.40 -5.87 -6.74
N LEU A 170 11.59 -4.78 -6.00
CA LEU A 170 12.91 -4.30 -5.58
C LEU A 170 12.89 -3.99 -4.08
N ALA A 171 13.80 -4.62 -3.34
CA ALA A 171 14.05 -4.31 -1.94
C ALA A 171 15.48 -3.77 -1.76
N GLU A 172 15.60 -2.72 -0.97
CA GLU A 172 16.90 -2.19 -0.54
C GLU A 172 17.26 -2.77 0.82
N VAL A 173 18.52 -3.09 1.04
CA VAL A 173 19.03 -3.58 2.31
C VAL A 173 20.23 -2.76 2.75
N SER A 174 20.36 -2.52 4.04
CA SER A 174 21.51 -1.88 4.67
C SER A 174 21.93 -2.67 5.90
N ILE A 175 23.24 -2.71 6.14
CA ILE A 175 23.85 -3.28 7.35
C ILE A 175 24.34 -2.10 8.19
N GLY A 176 23.96 -2.07 9.46
CA GLY A 176 24.32 -1.02 10.41
C GLY A 176 25.05 -1.57 11.63
#